data_25d5f6512c52a28013113fe037baf989
#
_entry.id   25d5f6512c52a28013113fe037baf989
#
_cell.length_a   1.000
_cell.length_b   1.000
_cell.length_c   1.000
_cell.angle_alpha   90.00
_cell.angle_beta   90.00
_cell.angle_gamma   90.00
#
_symmetry.space_group_name_H-M   'P 1'
#
loop_
_entity.id
_entity.type
_entity.pdbx_description
1 polymer ?
#
loop_
_entity_poly.entity_id
_entity_poly.type
_entity_poly.pdbx_seq_one_letter_code
_entity_poly.pdbx_strand_id
1 'polypeptide(L)'
;MCRSLVILLWLVLVPFFCSADETKDKPFELLNGDRVLFLGGSFFERALEYGHLETALALRFADQDISFRNIGWDGDTVFGHSRTGGRRRAVFGDAXEGFQRMVEHVXXLKPSVIFLAYGSNESFEGLKGVTHFKKGLHRLIKELGNGRKVRFVFLSPLPVIPKFLPNPSYYKDRHAALMAYTEALRSVAAETQHPFVDLIRPLANTEFTKNGLHPHSLGYRLIASQLAHQLNLPSSXVKLTSXKXETLRAYIIKKNVLYFHRWRPRNDAFVYGERKDEQKIAQTEPAQFESFIVKEETNIRNLLKSIASNAP
;
A
#
# COMPACT_ATOMS: atom_id res chain seq x y z
N MET A 1 53.12 -32.75 -53.37
CA MET A 1 51.68 -32.43 -53.57
C MET A 1 50.99 -32.23 -52.22
N CYS A 2 50.84 -31.01 -51.85
CA CYS A 2 50.26 -30.64 -50.53
C CYS A 2 48.83 -30.15 -50.78
N ARG A 3 47.82 -30.90 -50.30
CA ARG A 3 46.40 -30.47 -50.34
C ARG A 3 46.05 -29.68 -49.10
N SER A 4 45.82 -28.39 -49.29
CA SER A 4 45.31 -27.50 -48.20
C SER A 4 43.82 -27.71 -48.00
N LEU A 5 43.45 -28.14 -46.83
CA LEU A 5 42.03 -28.28 -46.41
C LEU A 5 41.54 -26.94 -45.91
N VAL A 6 40.62 -26.32 -46.62
CA VAL A 6 39.95 -25.05 -46.17
C VAL A 6 38.70 -25.44 -45.37
N ILE A 7 38.76 -25.22 -44.07
CA ILE A 7 37.59 -25.40 -43.18
C ILE A 7 36.78 -24.11 -43.18
N LEU A 8 35.59 -24.15 -43.80
CA LEU A 8 34.65 -23.03 -43.75
C LEU A 8 33.87 -23.09 -42.44
N LEU A 9 34.15 -22.12 -41.54
CA LEU A 9 33.42 -21.99 -40.29
C LEU A 9 32.14 -21.21 -40.55
N TRP A 10 31.01 -21.89 -40.47
CA TRP A 10 29.68 -21.22 -40.52
C TRP A 10 29.36 -20.60 -39.14
N LEU A 11 29.41 -19.28 -39.06
CA LEU A 11 28.93 -18.56 -37.89
C LEU A 11 27.40 -18.49 -37.98
N VAL A 12 26.73 -19.27 -37.14
CA VAL A 12 25.28 -19.19 -36.99
C VAL A 12 24.99 -17.99 -36.10
N LEU A 13 24.58 -16.90 -36.70
CA LEU A 13 24.04 -15.74 -35.96
C LEU A 13 22.65 -16.15 -35.44
N VAL A 14 22.57 -16.49 -34.16
CA VAL A 14 21.29 -16.67 -33.48
C VAL A 14 20.76 -15.26 -33.14
N PRO A 15 19.62 -14.84 -33.72
CA PRO A 15 19.06 -13.55 -33.34
C PRO A 15 18.64 -13.63 -31.89
N PHE A 16 19.25 -12.79 -31.05
CA PHE A 16 18.80 -12.57 -29.69
C PHE A 16 17.50 -11.77 -29.80
N PHE A 17 16.39 -12.49 -29.81
CA PHE A 17 15.08 -11.82 -29.61
C PHE A 17 15.04 -11.32 -28.19
N CYS A 18 15.36 -10.04 -28.02
CA CYS A 18 15.04 -9.33 -26.79
C CYS A 18 13.51 -9.27 -26.73
N SER A 19 12.93 -10.19 -25.97
CA SER A 19 11.50 -10.13 -25.70
C SER A 19 11.25 -8.84 -24.91
N ALA A 20 10.72 -7.83 -25.58
CA ALA A 20 10.24 -6.64 -24.88
C ALA A 20 9.24 -7.11 -23.84
N ASP A 21 9.40 -6.62 -22.63
CA ASP A 21 8.57 -6.99 -21.48
C ASP A 21 7.12 -6.51 -21.73
N GLU A 22 6.30 -7.40 -22.28
CA GLU A 22 4.88 -7.12 -22.60
C GLU A 22 4.03 -6.83 -21.36
N THR A 23 4.61 -6.99 -20.16
CA THR A 23 3.85 -6.76 -18.92
C THR A 23 3.72 -5.29 -18.53
N LYS A 24 4.54 -4.41 -19.12
CA LYS A 24 4.56 -2.97 -18.77
C LYS A 24 3.36 -2.17 -19.27
N ASP A 25 2.64 -2.67 -20.26
CA ASP A 25 1.58 -1.89 -20.92
C ASP A 25 0.14 -2.29 -20.54
N LYS A 26 -0.03 -3.36 -19.79
CA LYS A 26 -1.39 -3.77 -19.37
C LYS A 26 -1.89 -2.90 -18.23
N PRO A 27 -3.06 -2.26 -18.37
CA PRO A 27 -3.66 -1.51 -17.27
C PRO A 27 -3.89 -2.42 -16.06
N PHE A 28 -3.66 -1.89 -14.88
CA PHE A 28 -4.08 -2.58 -13.66
C PHE A 28 -5.60 -2.42 -13.52
N GLU A 29 -6.28 -3.50 -13.26
CA GLU A 29 -7.74 -3.49 -13.15
C GLU A 29 -8.19 -4.00 -11.78
N LEU A 30 -9.20 -3.35 -11.24
CA LEU A 30 -9.98 -3.88 -10.12
C LEU A 30 -11.24 -4.54 -10.71
N LEU A 31 -11.53 -5.73 -10.23
CA LEU A 31 -12.62 -6.56 -10.75
C LEU A 31 -13.82 -6.54 -9.80
N ASN A 32 -14.99 -6.82 -10.35
CA ASN A 32 -16.19 -6.91 -9.54
C ASN A 32 -16.02 -7.95 -8.43
N GLY A 33 -16.32 -7.55 -7.20
CA GLY A 33 -16.14 -8.40 -6.01
C GLY A 33 -14.77 -8.29 -5.36
N ASP A 34 -13.86 -7.45 -5.88
CA ASP A 34 -12.54 -7.27 -5.27
C ASP A 34 -12.63 -6.70 -3.87
N ARG A 35 -11.78 -7.24 -3.01
CA ARG A 35 -11.54 -6.74 -1.66
C ARG A 35 -10.13 -6.17 -1.62
N VAL A 36 -10.05 -4.85 -1.63
CA VAL A 36 -8.79 -4.10 -1.68
C VAL A 36 -8.34 -3.79 -0.25
N LEU A 37 -7.10 -4.15 0.05
CA LEU A 37 -6.48 -3.88 1.34
C LEU A 37 -5.28 -2.95 1.18
N PHE A 38 -5.26 -1.87 1.97
CA PHE A 38 -4.08 -1.02 2.14
C PHE A 38 -3.32 -1.51 3.37
N LEU A 39 -2.09 -1.99 3.16
CA LEU A 39 -1.23 -2.57 4.20
C LEU A 39 0.14 -1.89 4.19
N GLY A 40 0.54 -1.30 5.30
CA GLY A 40 1.81 -0.59 5.40
C GLY A 40 1.94 0.18 6.70
N GLY A 41 2.91 1.09 6.70
CA GLY A 41 3.21 1.94 7.85
C GLY A 41 2.42 3.24 7.87
N SER A 42 3.07 4.30 8.35
CA SER A 42 2.51 5.65 8.56
C SER A 42 1.80 6.21 7.32
N PHE A 43 2.31 5.89 6.14
CA PHE A 43 1.74 6.37 4.88
C PHE A 43 0.26 6.00 4.76
N PHE A 44 -0.07 4.72 4.95
CA PHE A 44 -1.48 4.29 4.84
C PHE A 44 -2.30 4.66 6.07
N GLU A 45 -1.73 4.60 7.29
CA GLU A 45 -2.50 5.04 8.47
C GLU A 45 -2.97 6.49 8.31
N ARG A 46 -2.06 7.39 7.92
CA ARG A 46 -2.40 8.82 7.75
C ARG A 46 -3.32 9.08 6.55
N ALA A 47 -3.30 8.21 5.54
CA ALA A 47 -4.21 8.31 4.40
C ALA A 47 -5.69 8.21 4.81
N LEU A 48 -5.98 7.58 5.97
CA LEU A 48 -7.34 7.46 6.51
C LEU A 48 -8.02 8.83 6.70
N GLU A 49 -7.24 9.85 7.10
CA GLU A 49 -7.75 11.21 7.36
C GLU A 49 -8.23 11.91 6.09
N TYR A 50 -7.69 11.52 4.94
CA TYR A 50 -7.90 12.28 3.71
C TYR A 50 -8.75 11.56 2.66
N GLY A 51 -8.76 10.24 2.66
CA GLY A 51 -9.59 9.40 1.79
C GLY A 51 -9.27 9.46 0.29
N HIS A 52 -8.24 10.21 -0.15
CA HIS A 52 -7.98 10.45 -1.57
C HIS A 52 -7.63 9.19 -2.37
N LEU A 53 -6.85 8.27 -1.77
CA LEU A 53 -6.42 7.04 -2.47
C LEU A 53 -7.63 6.16 -2.81
N GLU A 54 -8.47 5.90 -1.81
CA GLU A 54 -9.68 5.09 -1.99
C GLU A 54 -10.66 5.77 -2.95
N THR A 55 -10.88 7.09 -2.78
CA THR A 55 -11.77 7.85 -3.67
C THR A 55 -11.30 7.75 -5.13
N ALA A 56 -9.99 7.88 -5.36
CA ALA A 56 -9.45 7.83 -6.72
C ALA A 56 -9.64 6.47 -7.37
N LEU A 57 -9.49 5.39 -6.61
CA LEU A 57 -9.74 4.03 -7.11
C LEU A 57 -11.24 3.79 -7.31
N ALA A 58 -12.07 4.11 -6.31
CA ALA A 58 -13.52 3.87 -6.36
C ALA A 58 -14.18 4.59 -7.54
N LEU A 59 -13.77 5.84 -7.84
CA LEU A 59 -14.33 6.59 -8.97
C LEU A 59 -13.97 6.02 -10.34
N ARG A 60 -12.82 5.36 -10.44
CA ARG A 60 -12.36 4.78 -11.71
C ARG A 60 -13.00 3.43 -12.01
N PHE A 61 -13.51 2.79 -10.97
CA PHE A 61 -14.18 1.49 -11.07
C PHE A 61 -15.58 1.59 -10.44
N ALA A 62 -16.27 2.70 -10.72
CA ALA A 62 -17.56 3.03 -10.10
C ALA A 62 -18.69 2.04 -10.44
N ASP A 63 -18.54 1.32 -11.54
CA ASP A 63 -19.47 0.28 -12.00
C ASP A 63 -19.22 -1.08 -11.32
N GLN A 64 -18.10 -1.22 -10.57
CA GLN A 64 -17.72 -2.47 -9.90
C GLN A 64 -18.10 -2.45 -8.43
N ASP A 65 -18.49 -3.59 -7.88
CA ASP A 65 -18.73 -3.74 -6.43
C ASP A 65 -17.40 -4.09 -5.75
N ILE A 66 -16.70 -3.08 -5.29
CA ILE A 66 -15.37 -3.22 -4.68
C ILE A 66 -15.41 -2.72 -3.23
N SER A 67 -14.85 -3.49 -2.33
CA SER A 67 -14.72 -3.07 -0.94
C SER A 67 -13.26 -2.69 -0.62
N PHE A 68 -13.09 -1.75 0.28
CA PHE A 68 -11.76 -1.23 0.68
C PHE A 68 -11.60 -1.30 2.19
N ARG A 69 -10.44 -1.75 2.63
CA ARG A 69 -10.02 -1.73 4.04
C ARG A 69 -8.60 -1.17 4.14
N ASN A 70 -8.33 -0.47 5.22
CA ASN A 70 -7.01 0.09 5.49
C ASN A 70 -6.58 -0.36 6.88
N ILE A 71 -5.48 -1.11 6.94
CA ILE A 71 -4.86 -1.56 8.20
C ILE A 71 -3.41 -1.06 8.30
N GLY A 72 -3.14 0.11 7.74
CA GLY A 72 -1.88 0.81 7.95
C GLY A 72 -1.67 1.08 9.44
N TRP A 73 -0.42 0.99 9.90
CA TRP A 73 -0.09 1.20 11.31
C TRP A 73 1.19 2.03 11.40
N ASP A 74 1.08 3.18 12.07
CA ASP A 74 2.19 4.15 12.17
C ASP A 74 3.46 3.45 12.71
N GLY A 75 4.57 3.64 12.03
CA GLY A 75 5.85 3.02 12.39
C GLY A 75 6.02 1.56 11.95
N ASP A 76 5.00 0.93 11.36
CA ASP A 76 5.06 -0.51 11.03
C ASP A 76 6.08 -0.82 9.93
N THR A 77 6.49 -2.09 9.91
CA THR A 77 7.46 -2.66 8.96
C THR A 77 6.93 -3.98 8.41
N VAL A 78 7.62 -4.52 7.42
CA VAL A 78 7.31 -5.85 6.85
C VAL A 78 7.37 -6.98 7.90
N PHE A 79 7.91 -6.67 9.08
CA PHE A 79 8.04 -7.63 10.19
C PHE A 79 6.94 -7.45 11.26
N GLY A 80 6.03 -6.50 11.09
CA GLY A 80 4.95 -6.23 12.05
C GLY A 80 5.42 -5.56 13.34
N HIS A 81 6.51 -4.79 13.31
CA HIS A 81 7.14 -4.24 14.52
C HIS A 81 6.22 -3.33 15.34
N SER A 82 5.40 -2.50 14.69
CA SER A 82 4.48 -1.62 15.44
C SER A 82 3.33 -2.37 16.11
N ARG A 83 3.07 -3.58 15.67
CA ARG A 83 1.98 -4.40 16.22
C ARG A 83 2.35 -5.09 17.52
N THR A 84 3.62 -4.98 17.94
CA THR A 84 4.11 -5.61 19.17
C THR A 84 4.03 -4.69 20.39
N GLY A 85 4.27 -3.41 20.25
CA GLY A 85 4.15 -2.42 21.32
C GLY A 85 5.13 -2.53 22.48
N GLY A 86 6.10 -3.43 22.43
CA GLY A 86 7.09 -3.66 23.50
C GLY A 86 6.54 -4.52 24.66
N ARG A 87 7.41 -4.88 25.58
CA ARG A 87 7.10 -5.90 26.63
C ARG A 87 5.87 -5.59 27.49
N ARG A 88 5.64 -4.34 27.81
CA ARG A 88 4.54 -3.94 28.71
C ARG A 88 3.36 -3.32 27.98
N ARG A 89 3.48 -3.09 26.66
CA ARG A 89 2.44 -2.42 25.87
C ARG A 89 2.11 -3.20 24.60
N ALA A 90 2.58 -4.44 24.51
CA ALA A 90 2.32 -5.26 23.35
C ALA A 90 0.81 -5.54 23.22
N VAL A 91 0.24 -5.13 22.13
CA VAL A 91 -1.16 -5.43 21.83
C VAL A 91 -1.26 -6.89 21.38
N PHE A 92 -0.29 -7.37 20.60
CA PHE A 92 -0.29 -8.72 20.05
C PHE A 92 0.96 -9.53 20.45
N GLY A 93 1.56 -9.24 21.59
CA GLY A 93 2.71 -9.98 22.09
C GLY A 93 4.06 -9.51 21.54
N ASP A 94 5.01 -10.42 21.33
CA ASP A 94 6.34 -10.11 20.84
C ASP A 94 6.38 -9.98 19.29
N ALA A 95 7.55 -9.75 18.73
CA ALA A 95 7.71 -9.56 17.30
C ALA A 95 7.21 -10.72 16.44
N UNK A 96 7.17 -11.68 16.87
CA UNK A 96 6.70 -12.77 16.22
C UNK A 96 5.27 -12.80 16.14
N GLU A 97 4.82 -12.57 17.32
CA GLU A 97 3.37 -12.52 17.43
C GLU A 97 2.78 -11.35 16.64
N GLY A 98 3.43 -10.19 16.65
CA GLY A 98 3.01 -9.03 15.87
C GLY A 98 2.87 -9.35 14.38
N PHE A 99 3.85 -10.05 13.82
CA PHE A 99 3.81 -10.51 12.42
C PHE A 99 2.66 -11.52 12.23
N GLN A 100 2.56 -12.49 13.13
CA GLN A 100 1.51 -13.52 13.06
C GLN A 100 0.11 -12.89 13.09
N ARG A 101 -0.12 -11.94 14.00
CA ARG A 101 -1.41 -11.24 14.11
C ARG A 101 -1.72 -10.41 12.86
N MET A 102 -0.70 -9.81 12.23
CA MET A 102 -0.88 -9.14 10.94
C MET A 102 -1.39 -10.13 9.89
N VAL A 103 -0.74 -11.28 9.78
CA VAL A 103 -1.13 -12.34 8.83
C VAL A 103 -2.55 -12.82 9.13
N GLU A 104 -2.87 -13.10 10.38
CA GLU A 104 -4.21 -13.52 10.82
C GLU A 104 -5.27 -12.47 10.47
N HIS A 105 -4.99 -11.20 10.71
CA HIS A 105 -5.91 -10.11 10.38
C HIS A 105 -6.14 -10.05 8.87
N VAL A 106 -5.12 -10.14 8.09
CA VAL A 106 -5.26 -10.21 6.64
C VAL A 106 -6.04 -11.45 6.22
N UNK A 107 -5.94 -12.52 6.94
CA UNK A 107 -6.58 -13.66 6.68
C UNK A 107 -7.99 -13.53 6.91
N UNK A 108 -8.32 -12.69 7.81
CA UNK A 108 -9.60 -12.47 8.14
C UNK A 108 -10.31 -11.69 7.21
N LEU A 109 -9.71 -10.71 6.68
CA LEU A 109 -10.24 -9.77 5.67
C LEU A 109 -10.39 -10.40 4.28
N LYS A 110 -9.64 -11.44 4.00
CA LYS A 110 -9.67 -12.17 2.71
C LYS A 110 -9.50 -11.23 1.50
N PRO A 111 -8.46 -10.38 1.46
CA PRO A 111 -8.31 -9.49 0.31
C PRO A 111 -8.00 -10.26 -0.96
N SER A 112 -8.44 -9.74 -2.10
CA SER A 112 -8.04 -10.20 -3.44
C SER A 112 -6.95 -9.30 -4.02
N VAL A 113 -6.83 -8.08 -3.49
CA VAL A 113 -5.80 -7.10 -3.89
C VAL A 113 -5.21 -6.47 -2.63
N ILE A 114 -3.88 -6.41 -2.55
CA ILE A 114 -3.18 -5.75 -1.45
C ILE A 114 -2.22 -4.70 -2.00
N PHE A 115 -2.45 -3.44 -1.63
CA PHE A 115 -1.48 -2.36 -1.86
C PHE A 115 -0.51 -2.35 -0.68
N LEU A 116 0.79 -2.56 -0.95
CA LEU A 116 1.85 -2.63 0.07
C LEU A 116 2.70 -1.35 0.04
N ALA A 117 2.82 -0.66 1.17
CA ALA A 117 3.66 0.54 1.32
C ALA A 117 4.58 0.40 2.53
N TYR A 118 5.70 -0.28 2.31
CA TYR A 118 6.76 -0.51 3.30
C TYR A 118 8.10 0.02 2.76
N GLY A 119 9.15 -0.03 3.57
CA GLY A 119 10.49 0.41 3.20
C GLY A 119 10.90 1.74 3.81
N SER A 120 9.93 2.61 4.18
CA SER A 120 10.24 3.90 4.83
C SER A 120 10.87 3.69 6.21
N ASN A 121 10.23 2.88 7.04
CA ASN A 121 10.70 2.64 8.41
C ASN A 121 11.94 1.74 8.42
N GLU A 122 11.94 0.71 7.60
CA GLU A 122 13.08 -0.20 7.47
C GLU A 122 14.33 0.54 7.01
N SER A 123 14.19 1.58 6.18
CA SER A 123 15.33 2.33 5.65
C SER A 123 16.13 3.10 6.72
N PHE A 124 15.61 3.20 7.96
CA PHE A 124 16.40 3.71 9.09
C PHE A 124 17.58 2.79 9.45
N GLU A 125 17.56 1.52 9.03
CA GLU A 125 18.70 0.61 9.16
C GLU A 125 19.84 0.93 8.18
N GLY A 126 19.63 1.87 7.27
CA GLY A 126 20.60 2.22 6.24
C GLY A 126 20.78 1.11 5.22
N LEU A 127 21.85 1.19 4.44
CA LEU A 127 22.09 0.25 3.32
C LEU A 127 22.27 -1.20 3.78
N LYS A 128 22.78 -1.41 4.99
CA LYS A 128 22.99 -2.77 5.54
C LYS A 128 21.70 -3.56 5.73
N GLY A 129 20.56 -2.87 5.93
CA GLY A 129 19.26 -3.51 6.15
C GLY A 129 18.56 -4.00 4.88
N VAL A 130 19.03 -3.61 3.69
CA VAL A 130 18.35 -3.88 2.42
C VAL A 130 18.10 -5.39 2.19
N THR A 131 19.13 -6.23 2.42
CA THR A 131 19.00 -7.68 2.24
C THR A 131 17.98 -8.27 3.20
N HIS A 132 17.97 -7.81 4.45
CA HIS A 132 17.01 -8.25 5.47
C HIS A 132 15.58 -7.85 5.04
N PHE A 133 15.41 -6.62 4.57
CA PHE A 133 14.14 -6.10 4.08
C PHE A 133 13.60 -6.94 2.90
N LYS A 134 14.44 -7.28 1.90
CA LYS A 134 14.02 -8.13 0.77
C LYS A 134 13.51 -9.49 1.25
N LYS A 135 14.24 -10.12 2.19
CA LYS A 135 13.79 -11.39 2.80
C LYS A 135 12.44 -11.23 3.50
N GLY A 136 12.26 -10.12 4.24
CA GLY A 136 10.99 -9.79 4.89
C GLY A 136 9.84 -9.63 3.90
N LEU A 137 10.08 -8.96 2.79
CA LEU A 137 9.08 -8.80 1.72
C LEU A 137 8.66 -10.15 1.12
N HIS A 138 9.63 -10.99 0.77
CA HIS A 138 9.32 -12.33 0.23
C HIS A 138 8.51 -13.16 1.24
N ARG A 139 8.91 -13.12 2.53
CA ARG A 139 8.16 -13.79 3.59
C ARG A 139 6.74 -13.26 3.66
N LEU A 140 6.57 -11.93 3.67
CA LEU A 140 5.25 -11.28 3.77
C LEU A 140 4.34 -11.70 2.60
N ILE A 141 4.84 -11.60 1.36
CA ILE A 141 4.09 -11.99 0.16
C ILE A 141 3.65 -13.46 0.25
N LYS A 142 4.58 -14.34 0.61
CA LYS A 142 4.32 -15.76 0.75
C LYS A 142 3.21 -16.04 1.77
N GLU A 143 3.32 -15.45 2.97
CA GLU A 143 2.36 -15.68 4.06
C GLU A 143 0.98 -15.09 3.72
N LEU A 144 0.94 -13.90 3.12
CA LEU A 144 -0.32 -13.26 2.75
C LEU A 144 -0.97 -13.94 1.53
N GLY A 145 -0.18 -14.45 0.61
CA GLY A 145 -0.67 -15.23 -0.53
C GLY A 145 -1.20 -16.58 -0.11
N ASN A 146 -0.41 -17.35 0.62
CA ASN A 146 -0.74 -18.67 1.22
C ASN A 146 -1.78 -19.48 0.43
N GLY A 147 -1.48 -19.77 -0.85
CA GLY A 147 -2.35 -20.56 -1.73
C GLY A 147 -3.55 -19.81 -2.31
N ARG A 148 -3.73 -18.55 -2.00
CA ARG A 148 -4.78 -17.69 -2.58
C ARG A 148 -4.21 -16.86 -3.74
N LYS A 149 -5.03 -16.55 -4.72
CA LYS A 149 -4.64 -15.65 -5.82
C LYS A 149 -4.79 -14.19 -5.38
N VAL A 150 -3.85 -13.73 -4.54
CA VAL A 150 -3.80 -12.33 -4.12
C VAL A 150 -2.93 -11.55 -5.09
N ARG A 151 -3.45 -10.45 -5.60
CA ARG A 151 -2.69 -9.51 -6.45
C ARG A 151 -2.10 -8.42 -5.56
N PHE A 152 -0.79 -8.22 -5.67
CA PHE A 152 -0.10 -7.18 -4.90
C PHE A 152 0.21 -5.99 -5.80
N VAL A 153 0.20 -4.80 -5.21
CA VAL A 153 0.70 -3.56 -5.83
C VAL A 153 1.69 -2.96 -4.85
N PHE A 154 2.93 -2.82 -5.28
CA PHE A 154 4.00 -2.30 -4.42
C PHE A 154 4.13 -0.79 -4.61
N LEU A 155 4.16 -0.04 -3.51
CA LEU A 155 4.39 1.41 -3.51
C LEU A 155 5.75 1.68 -2.87
N SER A 156 6.57 2.49 -3.54
CA SER A 156 7.85 2.91 -2.97
C SER A 156 7.64 3.79 -1.73
N PRO A 157 8.68 3.95 -0.89
CA PRO A 157 8.69 5.05 0.07
C PRO A 157 8.47 6.41 -0.59
N LEU A 158 8.12 7.41 0.21
CA LEU A 158 8.04 8.80 -0.24
C LEU A 158 9.41 9.47 -0.10
N PRO A 159 9.69 10.50 -0.90
CA PRO A 159 10.92 11.26 -0.72
C PRO A 159 10.88 12.07 0.58
N VAL A 160 12.04 12.33 1.14
CA VAL A 160 12.21 13.30 2.22
C VAL A 160 12.53 14.65 1.56
N ILE A 161 11.88 15.72 2.00
CA ILE A 161 12.06 17.06 1.41
C ILE A 161 13.05 17.87 2.27
N PRO A 162 14.26 18.15 1.76
CA PRO A 162 15.33 18.72 2.58
C PRO A 162 15.02 20.06 3.25
N LYS A 163 14.29 20.93 2.57
CA LYS A 163 13.97 22.27 3.09
C LYS A 163 13.19 22.27 4.42
N PHE A 164 12.57 21.14 4.76
CA PHE A 164 11.82 20.99 6.00
C PHE A 164 12.60 20.24 7.09
N LEU A 165 13.82 19.78 6.78
CA LEU A 165 14.64 19.05 7.76
C LEU A 165 15.47 19.99 8.62
N PRO A 166 15.60 19.70 9.92
CA PRO A 166 16.42 20.53 10.81
C PRO A 166 17.91 20.42 10.52
N ASN A 167 18.35 19.33 9.91
CA ASN A 167 19.76 19.12 9.57
C ASN A 167 19.88 18.62 8.12
N PRO A 168 20.29 19.48 7.18
CA PRO A 168 20.41 19.08 5.77
C PRO A 168 21.46 18.00 5.49
N SER A 169 22.49 17.85 6.33
CA SER A 169 23.49 16.79 6.12
C SER A 169 22.89 15.38 6.26
N TYR A 170 21.91 15.24 7.12
CA TYR A 170 21.15 14.00 7.32
C TYR A 170 20.41 13.56 6.04
N TYR A 171 20.03 14.52 5.20
CA TYR A 171 19.26 14.24 3.98
C TYR A 171 19.99 13.29 3.03
N LYS A 172 21.29 13.50 2.84
CA LYS A 172 22.07 12.72 1.86
C LYS A 172 22.01 11.22 2.15
N ASP A 173 22.31 10.84 3.40
CA ASP A 173 22.31 9.43 3.82
C ASP A 173 20.89 8.88 3.82
N ARG A 174 19.93 9.67 4.28
CA ARG A 174 18.52 9.30 4.30
C ARG A 174 17.99 9.06 2.89
N HIS A 175 18.33 9.93 1.94
CA HIS A 175 17.93 9.79 0.54
C HIS A 175 18.55 8.53 -0.08
N ALA A 176 19.83 8.28 0.14
CA ALA A 176 20.51 7.08 -0.39
C ALA A 176 19.85 5.81 0.14
N ALA A 177 19.51 5.76 1.43
CA ALA A 177 18.79 4.62 2.01
C ALA A 177 17.42 4.43 1.35
N LEU A 178 16.62 5.50 1.28
CA LEU A 178 15.27 5.42 0.66
C LEU A 178 15.33 4.92 -0.79
N MET A 179 16.32 5.38 -1.56
CA MET A 179 16.52 4.92 -2.94
C MET A 179 16.85 3.42 -2.98
N ALA A 180 17.74 2.94 -2.09
CA ALA A 180 18.12 1.52 -2.04
C ALA A 180 16.91 0.62 -1.69
N TYR A 181 16.06 1.06 -0.75
CA TYR A 181 14.85 0.33 -0.38
C TYR A 181 13.79 0.38 -1.50
N THR A 182 13.73 1.49 -2.23
CA THR A 182 12.87 1.61 -3.42
C THR A 182 13.28 0.60 -4.50
N GLU A 183 14.58 0.49 -4.76
CA GLU A 183 15.07 -0.48 -5.75
C GLU A 183 14.87 -1.93 -5.27
N ALA A 184 14.99 -2.19 -3.97
CA ALA A 184 14.67 -3.51 -3.40
C ALA A 184 13.20 -3.87 -3.63
N LEU A 185 12.28 -2.92 -3.38
CA LEU A 185 10.85 -3.11 -3.67
C LEU A 185 10.60 -3.36 -5.15
N ARG A 186 11.21 -2.56 -6.02
CA ARG A 186 11.09 -2.70 -7.48
C ARG A 186 11.57 -4.08 -7.94
N SER A 187 12.72 -4.53 -7.40
CA SER A 187 13.28 -5.85 -7.70
C SER A 187 12.30 -6.98 -7.31
N VAL A 188 11.78 -6.92 -6.07
CA VAL A 188 10.83 -7.95 -5.58
C VAL A 188 9.53 -7.92 -6.40
N ALA A 189 9.03 -6.73 -6.74
CA ALA A 189 7.83 -6.60 -7.57
C ALA A 189 8.04 -7.27 -8.94
N ALA A 190 9.20 -7.03 -9.57
CA ALA A 190 9.55 -7.66 -10.86
C ALA A 190 9.70 -9.18 -10.72
N GLU A 191 10.42 -9.64 -9.68
CA GLU A 191 10.63 -11.07 -9.41
C GLU A 191 9.31 -11.82 -9.21
N THR A 192 8.31 -11.15 -8.63
CA THR A 192 7.00 -11.74 -8.32
C THR A 192 5.91 -11.36 -9.33
N GLN A 193 6.27 -10.64 -10.39
CA GLN A 193 5.39 -10.21 -11.49
C GLN A 193 4.18 -9.39 -11.00
N HIS A 194 4.44 -8.45 -10.08
CA HIS A 194 3.42 -7.54 -9.54
C HIS A 194 3.72 -6.09 -9.92
N PRO A 195 2.70 -5.25 -10.08
CA PRO A 195 2.90 -3.82 -10.35
C PRO A 195 3.70 -3.10 -9.26
N PHE A 196 4.50 -2.14 -9.68
CA PHE A 196 5.28 -1.26 -8.81
C PHE A 196 4.99 0.19 -9.15
N VAL A 197 4.69 1.00 -8.14
CA VAL A 197 4.43 2.44 -8.25
C VAL A 197 5.58 3.20 -7.59
N ASP A 198 6.30 3.98 -8.38
CA ASP A 198 7.40 4.84 -7.90
C ASP A 198 6.81 6.16 -7.42
N LEU A 199 6.86 6.41 -6.13
CA LEU A 199 6.40 7.67 -5.54
C LEU A 199 7.57 8.59 -5.17
N ILE A 200 8.79 8.04 -5.07
CA ILE A 200 9.94 8.83 -4.61
C ILE A 200 10.42 9.81 -5.70
N ARG A 201 10.54 9.35 -6.95
CA ARG A 201 11.03 10.20 -8.02
C ARG A 201 10.03 11.30 -8.43
N PRO A 202 8.76 10.98 -8.71
CA PRO A 202 7.81 12.01 -9.13
C PRO A 202 7.51 13.07 -8.07
N LEU A 203 7.66 12.74 -6.78
CA LEU A 203 7.32 13.66 -5.69
C LEU A 203 8.51 14.43 -5.14
N ALA A 204 9.74 14.11 -5.56
CA ALA A 204 10.98 14.69 -4.99
C ALA A 204 11.00 16.22 -5.01
N ASN A 205 10.38 16.83 -6.02
CA ASN A 205 10.37 18.27 -6.20
C ASN A 205 8.98 18.90 -6.04
N THR A 206 8.09 18.23 -5.30
CA THR A 206 6.72 18.71 -5.12
C THR A 206 6.45 19.15 -3.69
N GLU A 207 5.43 19.97 -3.49
CA GLU A 207 5.00 20.42 -2.17
C GLU A 207 3.90 19.51 -1.63
N PHE A 208 4.22 18.22 -1.50
CA PHE A 208 3.26 17.23 -1.01
C PHE A 208 3.16 17.18 0.54
N THR A 209 4.06 17.86 1.23
CA THR A 209 4.22 17.74 2.69
C THR A 209 4.48 19.12 3.33
N LYS A 210 4.12 19.28 4.61
CA LYS A 210 4.46 20.46 5.40
C LYS A 210 5.64 20.22 6.36
N ASN A 211 5.98 18.97 6.63
CA ASN A 211 7.04 18.60 7.58
C ASN A 211 8.19 17.82 6.94
N GLY A 212 8.18 17.71 5.63
CA GLY A 212 9.24 16.98 4.90
C GLY A 212 9.08 15.48 4.83
N LEU A 213 8.09 14.92 5.55
CA LEU A 213 7.95 13.47 5.71
C LEU A 213 6.54 12.97 5.35
N HIS A 214 5.51 13.59 5.91
CA HIS A 214 4.13 13.09 5.80
C HIS A 214 3.31 13.94 4.85
N PRO A 215 2.60 13.31 3.90
CA PRO A 215 1.73 14.06 3.00
C PRO A 215 0.59 14.76 3.74
N HIS A 216 0.24 15.94 3.27
CA HIS A 216 -1.02 16.60 3.65
C HIS A 216 -2.10 16.24 2.60
N SER A 217 -3.28 16.81 2.73
CA SER A 217 -4.42 16.51 1.84
C SER A 217 -4.05 16.60 0.36
N LEU A 218 -3.45 17.72 -0.05
CA LEU A 218 -3.01 17.92 -1.45
C LEU A 218 -1.95 16.91 -1.86
N GLY A 219 -1.06 16.55 -0.93
CA GLY A 219 -0.04 15.52 -1.14
C GLY A 219 -0.67 14.16 -1.46
N TYR A 220 -1.67 13.74 -0.69
CA TYR A 220 -2.37 12.47 -0.98
C TYR A 220 -3.13 12.51 -2.30
N ARG A 221 -3.63 13.69 -2.71
CA ARG A 221 -4.26 13.86 -4.02
C ARG A 221 -3.24 13.70 -5.16
N LEU A 222 -2.05 14.27 -5.00
CA LEU A 222 -0.95 14.10 -5.96
C LEU A 222 -0.53 12.63 -6.06
N ILE A 223 -0.40 11.95 -4.91
CA ILE A 223 -0.05 10.53 -4.84
C ILE A 223 -1.12 9.69 -5.55
N ALA A 224 -2.40 9.98 -5.31
CA ALA A 224 -3.50 9.27 -5.98
C ALA A 224 -3.45 9.44 -7.50
N SER A 225 -3.04 10.63 -7.97
CA SER A 225 -2.83 10.89 -9.39
C SER A 225 -1.65 10.08 -9.95
N GLN A 226 -0.53 10.03 -9.23
CA GLN A 226 0.64 9.23 -9.62
C GLN A 226 0.32 7.74 -9.68
N LEU A 227 -0.43 7.25 -8.70
CA LEU A 227 -0.88 5.86 -8.65
C LEU A 227 -1.74 5.53 -9.87
N ALA A 228 -2.71 6.39 -10.18
CA ALA A 228 -3.59 6.21 -11.34
C ALA A 228 -2.80 6.21 -12.66
N HIS A 229 -1.86 7.13 -12.79
CA HIS A 229 -1.02 7.26 -13.99
C HIS A 229 -0.12 6.03 -14.20
N GLN A 230 0.63 5.64 -13.15
CA GLN A 230 1.60 4.55 -13.28
C GLN A 230 0.97 3.16 -13.40
N LEU A 231 -0.26 3.01 -12.92
CA LEU A 231 -1.01 1.76 -13.06
C LEU A 231 -1.88 1.75 -14.32
N ASN A 232 -1.81 2.79 -15.15
CA ASN A 232 -2.66 2.96 -16.35
C ASN A 232 -4.14 2.76 -16.03
N LEU A 233 -4.61 3.31 -14.88
CA LEU A 233 -6.01 3.13 -14.48
C LEU A 233 -6.94 3.85 -15.45
N PRO A 234 -8.18 3.37 -15.64
CA PRO A 234 -9.15 4.06 -16.48
C PRO A 234 -9.42 5.48 -15.98
N SER A 235 -9.84 6.36 -16.89
CA SER A 235 -10.20 7.74 -16.55
C SER A 235 -11.43 7.76 -15.65
N SER A 236 -11.43 8.74 -14.72
CA SER A 236 -12.63 8.95 -13.90
C SER A 236 -13.62 9.82 -14.65
N UNK A 237 -14.64 9.40 -14.58
CA UNK A 237 -15.68 10.03 -15.15
C UNK A 237 -16.08 11.29 -14.56
N VAL A 238 -15.77 11.40 -13.31
CA VAL A 238 -16.12 12.59 -12.54
C VAL A 238 -14.86 13.39 -12.26
N LYS A 239 -14.93 14.69 -12.46
CA LYS A 239 -13.81 15.59 -12.10
C LYS A 239 -13.51 15.46 -10.61
N LEU A 240 -12.23 15.35 -10.29
CA LEU A 240 -11.75 15.17 -8.90
C LEU A 240 -11.99 16.39 -8.01
N THR A 241 -12.57 17.48 -8.60
CA THR A 241 -12.92 18.70 -7.86
C THR A 241 -14.44 18.89 -7.71
N SER A 242 -15.23 17.93 -8.14
CA SER A 242 -16.70 18.04 -8.08
C SER A 242 -17.25 17.82 -6.66
N UNK A 243 -18.24 18.10 -6.44
CA UNK A 243 -18.89 17.86 -5.30
C UNK A 243 -19.15 16.49 -4.97
N LYS A 244 -19.64 15.91 -6.02
CA LYS A 244 -19.82 14.45 -5.87
C LYS A 244 -18.53 13.73 -5.39
N UNK A 245 -17.53 14.12 -5.72
CA UNK A 245 -16.39 13.60 -5.32
C UNK A 245 -16.12 13.83 -3.97
N GLU A 246 -16.35 15.04 -3.48
CA GLU A 246 -16.14 15.39 -2.08
C GLU A 246 -17.16 14.68 -1.16
N THR A 247 -18.37 14.54 -1.58
CA THR A 247 -19.38 13.75 -0.85
C THR A 247 -18.95 12.29 -0.73
N LEU A 248 -18.48 11.70 -1.82
CA LEU A 248 -17.94 10.32 -1.81
C LEU A 248 -16.78 10.21 -0.84
N ARG A 249 -15.86 11.15 -0.92
CA ARG A 249 -14.68 11.18 -0.04
C ARG A 249 -15.07 11.31 1.43
N ALA A 250 -16.08 12.10 1.73
CA ALA A 250 -16.59 12.27 3.10
C ALA A 250 -17.14 10.94 3.65
N TYR A 251 -17.92 10.20 2.85
CA TYR A 251 -18.42 8.87 3.24
C TYR A 251 -17.24 7.90 3.45
N ILE A 252 -16.26 7.92 2.56
CA ILE A 252 -15.06 7.08 2.65
C ILE A 252 -14.29 7.39 3.96
N ILE A 253 -14.04 8.66 4.26
CA ILE A 253 -13.34 9.06 5.49
C ILE A 253 -14.12 8.56 6.71
N LYS A 254 -15.42 8.77 6.73
CA LYS A 254 -16.27 8.34 7.85
C LYS A 254 -16.22 6.81 8.03
N LYS A 255 -16.36 6.05 6.92
CA LYS A 255 -16.22 4.59 6.94
C LYS A 255 -14.84 4.19 7.49
N ASN A 256 -13.77 4.84 7.04
CA ASN A 256 -12.41 4.53 7.45
C ASN A 256 -12.16 4.79 8.94
N VAL A 257 -12.71 5.88 9.49
CA VAL A 257 -12.63 6.18 10.93
C VAL A 257 -13.37 5.10 11.73
N LEU A 258 -14.59 4.74 11.30
CA LEU A 258 -15.37 3.69 11.96
C LEU A 258 -14.63 2.35 11.92
N TYR A 259 -14.06 2.01 10.76
CA TYR A 259 -13.29 0.76 10.61
C TYR A 259 -12.03 0.78 11.48
N PHE A 260 -11.33 1.91 11.55
CA PHE A 260 -10.17 2.06 12.43
C PHE A 260 -10.54 1.71 13.88
N HIS A 261 -11.64 2.29 14.40
CA HIS A 261 -12.10 1.98 15.75
C HIS A 261 -12.59 0.53 15.92
N ARG A 262 -13.04 -0.08 14.84
CA ARG A 262 -13.44 -1.50 14.83
C ARG A 262 -12.26 -2.44 15.06
N TRP A 263 -11.11 -2.19 14.41
CA TRP A 263 -9.98 -3.13 14.46
C TRP A 263 -8.84 -2.66 15.36
N ARG A 264 -8.70 -1.35 15.58
CA ARG A 264 -7.64 -0.77 16.42
C ARG A 264 -8.20 0.41 17.24
N PRO A 265 -9.05 0.11 18.21
CA PRO A 265 -9.63 1.17 19.04
C PRO A 265 -8.55 1.87 19.88
N ARG A 266 -8.80 3.12 20.27
CA ARG A 266 -7.85 3.90 21.07
C ARG A 266 -7.65 3.31 22.47
N ASN A 267 -8.60 2.50 22.95
CA ASN A 267 -8.52 1.78 24.23
C ASN A 267 -8.03 0.34 24.06
N ASP A 268 -7.16 0.09 23.08
CA ASP A 268 -6.71 -1.25 22.69
C ASP A 268 -6.11 -2.06 23.85
N ALA A 269 -5.47 -1.40 24.82
CA ALA A 269 -4.94 -2.06 26.01
C ALA A 269 -6.03 -2.74 26.83
N PHE A 270 -7.25 -2.18 26.84
CA PHE A 270 -8.41 -2.76 27.55
C PHE A 270 -9.18 -3.78 26.68
N VAL A 271 -9.08 -3.65 25.35
CA VAL A 271 -9.80 -4.54 24.43
C VAL A 271 -8.97 -5.80 24.15
N TYR A 272 -7.70 -5.65 23.83
CA TYR A 272 -6.83 -6.75 23.36
C TYR A 272 -5.59 -6.97 24.22
N GLY A 273 -5.16 -5.97 24.96
CA GLY A 273 -3.88 -5.94 25.65
C GLY A 273 -3.90 -6.49 27.08
N GLU A 274 -2.88 -6.14 27.85
CA GLU A 274 -2.64 -6.65 29.21
C GLU A 274 -3.71 -6.21 30.23
N ARG A 275 -4.50 -5.18 29.90
CA ARG A 275 -5.54 -4.63 30.80
C ARG A 275 -6.96 -5.09 30.43
N LYS A 276 -7.09 -6.10 29.59
CA LYS A 276 -8.40 -6.59 29.10
C LYS A 276 -9.34 -7.07 30.20
N ASP A 277 -8.78 -7.54 31.30
CA ASP A 277 -9.58 -8.05 32.42
C ASP A 277 -10.15 -6.96 33.31
N GLU A 278 -9.66 -5.71 33.18
CA GLU A 278 -10.14 -4.57 33.96
C GLU A 278 -11.48 -4.00 33.44
N GLN A 279 -11.69 -4.07 32.12
CA GLN A 279 -12.90 -3.56 31.47
C GLN A 279 -13.42 -4.57 30.44
N LYS A 280 -13.90 -5.69 30.91
CA LYS A 280 -14.33 -6.82 30.05
C LYS A 280 -15.37 -6.43 29.01
N ILE A 281 -16.28 -5.51 29.33
CA ILE A 281 -17.31 -5.05 28.38
C ILE A 281 -16.68 -4.35 27.16
N ALA A 282 -15.52 -3.70 27.33
CA ALA A 282 -14.82 -3.03 26.22
C ALA A 282 -14.43 -3.99 25.10
N GLN A 283 -14.29 -5.29 25.40
CA GLN A 283 -13.95 -6.31 24.39
C GLN A 283 -15.06 -6.53 23.37
N THR A 284 -16.31 -6.23 23.73
CA THR A 284 -17.46 -6.41 22.85
C THR A 284 -17.80 -5.17 22.03
N GLU A 285 -17.34 -3.99 22.47
CA GLU A 285 -17.68 -2.71 21.85
C GLU A 285 -17.23 -2.57 20.37
N PRO A 286 -16.00 -2.99 20.01
CA PRO A 286 -15.55 -2.79 18.62
C PRO A 286 -16.47 -3.45 17.59
N ALA A 287 -17.09 -4.59 17.91
CA ALA A 287 -18.00 -5.27 16.99
C ALA A 287 -19.22 -4.43 16.62
N GLN A 288 -19.64 -3.51 17.51
CA GLN A 288 -20.79 -2.64 17.28
C GLN A 288 -20.59 -1.66 16.12
N PHE A 289 -19.33 -1.34 15.78
CA PHE A 289 -19.01 -0.46 14.66
C PHE A 289 -19.40 -1.08 13.31
N GLU A 290 -19.56 -2.40 13.22
CA GLU A 290 -19.81 -3.09 11.94
C GLU A 290 -21.07 -2.56 11.24
N SER A 291 -22.16 -2.37 11.97
CA SER A 291 -23.43 -1.86 11.39
C SER A 291 -23.25 -0.46 10.80
N PHE A 292 -22.46 0.39 11.45
CA PHE A 292 -22.19 1.74 10.95
C PHE A 292 -21.28 1.72 9.72
N ILE A 293 -20.30 0.82 9.69
CA ILE A 293 -19.40 0.61 8.53
C ILE A 293 -20.23 0.20 7.31
N VAL A 294 -21.10 -0.81 7.47
CA VAL A 294 -21.99 -1.30 6.41
C VAL A 294 -22.89 -0.18 5.87
N LYS A 295 -23.41 0.68 6.77
CA LYS A 295 -24.22 1.84 6.37
C LYS A 295 -23.41 2.78 5.46
N GLU A 296 -22.19 3.11 5.84
CA GLU A 296 -21.36 4.01 5.01
C GLU A 296 -20.95 3.33 3.69
N GLU A 297 -20.70 2.03 3.69
CA GLU A 297 -20.44 1.29 2.45
C GLU A 297 -21.65 1.33 1.51
N THR A 298 -22.85 1.25 2.07
CA THR A 298 -24.09 1.37 1.29
C THR A 298 -24.20 2.78 0.68
N ASN A 299 -23.91 3.82 1.45
CA ASN A 299 -23.90 5.21 0.96
C ASN A 299 -22.89 5.38 -0.18
N ILE A 300 -21.69 4.84 -0.01
CA ILE A 300 -20.62 4.86 -1.02
C ILE A 300 -21.08 4.17 -2.29
N ARG A 301 -21.59 2.93 -2.17
CA ARG A 301 -22.05 2.12 -3.31
C ARG A 301 -23.17 2.82 -4.07
N ASN A 302 -24.16 3.36 -3.37
CA ASN A 302 -25.30 4.06 -4.00
C ASN A 302 -24.82 5.30 -4.77
N LEU A 303 -23.91 6.07 -4.19
CA LEU A 303 -23.35 7.25 -4.86
C LEU A 303 -22.53 6.85 -6.10
N LEU A 304 -21.71 5.80 -6.01
CA LEU A 304 -20.93 5.31 -7.13
C LEU A 304 -21.83 4.84 -8.29
N LYS A 305 -22.90 4.09 -7.97
CA LYS A 305 -23.91 3.68 -8.99
C LYS A 305 -24.53 4.90 -9.67
N SER A 306 -24.90 5.92 -8.89
CA SER A 306 -25.44 7.17 -9.42
C SER A 306 -24.42 7.92 -10.31
N ILE A 307 -23.15 7.81 -10.02
CA ILE A 307 -22.07 8.40 -10.82
C ILE A 307 -21.92 7.60 -12.13
N ALA A 308 -21.87 6.29 -12.05
CA ALA A 308 -21.71 5.41 -13.21
C ALA A 308 -22.89 5.54 -14.19
N SER A 309 -24.13 5.60 -13.67
CA SER A 309 -25.35 5.70 -14.53
C SER A 309 -25.47 7.08 -15.20
N ASN A 310 -24.79 8.11 -14.71
CA ASN A 310 -24.82 9.46 -15.29
C ASN A 310 -23.53 9.78 -16.08
N ALA A 311 -22.69 8.80 -16.33
CA ALA A 311 -21.53 8.97 -17.18
C ALA A 311 -22.00 9.09 -18.63
N PRO A 312 -21.42 10.01 -19.45
CA PRO A 312 -21.85 10.24 -20.82
C PRO A 312 -21.56 9.05 -21.74
#